data_e3a5c0743b9d9b6560cea0daaed3becc
#
_entry.id   e3a5c0743b9d9b6560cea0daaed3becc
#
_cell.length_a   1.000
_cell.length_b   1.000
_cell.length_c   1.000
_cell.angle_alpha   90.00
_cell.angle_beta   90.00
_cell.angle_gamma   90.00
#
_symmetry.space_group_name_H-M   'P 1'
#
loop_
_entity.id
_entity.type
_entity.pdbx_description
1 polymer ?
#
loop_
_entity_poly.entity_id
_entity_poly.type
_entity_poly.pdbx_seq_one_letter_code
_entity_poly.pdbx_strand_id
1 'polypeptide(L)'
;MVFITAGMGGGTGTGAAPVVAEASKQAGALTVAVVTRPFTFEGPKKQRIAEQGIAELSKQVDAVIVIPNDRLTEVADRHVTFMDAFRMADDVLRQGVQGISDIIQIAGIINVDFADVKSIMENAGTALMGIGIGTGDDRAAMAARAAISSPMLETNVNGARGVLFNISGGNDLGITEVNEAATIICDATDKENADIIFGAVIDPTLDGEIRITVLATGFAADYGRRLDPASRKSVAAPEPEPVSEQSLLQEVRTPEFVPERNEDIPTFLRKPQP
;
A
#
# COMPACT_ATOMS: atom_id res chain seq x y z
N MET A 1 -14.54 -14.74 -9.16
CA MET A 1 -13.58 -13.85 -8.47
C MET A 1 -12.87 -14.60 -7.36
N VAL A 2 -11.57 -14.37 -7.19
CA VAL A 2 -10.75 -14.98 -6.12
C VAL A 2 -10.02 -13.88 -5.39
N PHE A 3 -10.15 -13.84 -4.07
CA PHE A 3 -9.35 -12.98 -3.21
C PHE A 3 -8.19 -13.76 -2.62
N ILE A 4 -6.99 -13.19 -2.67
CA ILE A 4 -5.79 -13.74 -2.07
C ILE A 4 -5.35 -12.77 -0.98
N THR A 5 -5.35 -13.22 0.27
CA THR A 5 -4.94 -12.38 1.40
C THR A 5 -3.77 -13.01 2.13
N ALA A 6 -2.74 -12.20 2.39
CA ALA A 6 -1.55 -12.65 3.10
C ALA A 6 -0.76 -11.50 3.73
N GLY A 7 -0.11 -11.78 4.84
CA GLY A 7 0.99 -10.95 5.34
C GLY A 7 2.28 -11.30 4.60
N MET A 8 2.87 -10.31 3.91
CA MET A 8 4.11 -10.49 3.16
C MET A 8 5.35 -10.36 4.05
N GLY A 9 6.45 -10.99 3.65
CA GLY A 9 7.72 -10.96 4.40
C GLY A 9 8.03 -12.25 5.16
N GLY A 10 7.05 -13.14 5.31
CA GLY A 10 7.22 -14.50 5.80
C GLY A 10 7.52 -15.51 4.70
N GLY A 11 7.56 -16.79 5.02
CA GLY A 11 7.76 -17.88 4.06
C GLY A 11 6.48 -18.30 3.36
N THR A 12 5.42 -18.59 4.12
CA THR A 12 4.18 -19.18 3.61
C THR A 12 3.42 -18.22 2.70
N GLY A 13 3.01 -17.05 3.20
CA GLY A 13 2.24 -16.06 2.43
C GLY A 13 3.00 -15.57 1.21
N THR A 14 4.26 -15.18 1.41
CA THR A 14 5.10 -14.63 0.33
C THR A 14 5.35 -15.64 -0.79
N GLY A 15 5.56 -16.91 -0.45
CA GLY A 15 5.85 -17.96 -1.44
C GLY A 15 4.60 -18.55 -2.09
N ALA A 16 3.50 -18.72 -1.33
CA ALA A 16 2.30 -19.37 -1.84
C ALA A 16 1.38 -18.43 -2.63
N ALA A 17 1.29 -17.15 -2.24
CA ALA A 17 0.35 -16.20 -2.86
C ALA A 17 0.53 -16.09 -4.39
N PRO A 18 1.74 -15.93 -4.95
CA PRO A 18 1.91 -15.86 -6.42
C PRO A 18 1.47 -17.15 -7.13
N VAL A 19 1.72 -18.32 -6.54
CA VAL A 19 1.35 -19.63 -7.13
C VAL A 19 -0.17 -19.80 -7.14
N VAL A 20 -0.84 -19.43 -6.06
CA VAL A 20 -2.31 -19.45 -5.98
C VAL A 20 -2.92 -18.45 -6.97
N ALA A 21 -2.30 -17.28 -7.12
CA ALA A 21 -2.73 -16.27 -8.08
C ALA A 21 -2.65 -16.78 -9.52
N GLU A 22 -1.53 -17.40 -9.89
CA GLU A 22 -1.37 -18.02 -11.21
C GLU A 22 -2.45 -19.07 -11.49
N ALA A 23 -2.68 -19.98 -10.55
CA ALA A 23 -3.72 -21.00 -10.69
C ALA A 23 -5.12 -20.40 -10.81
N SER A 24 -5.43 -19.34 -10.06
CA SER A 24 -6.71 -18.63 -10.12
C SER A 24 -6.92 -17.96 -11.48
N LYS A 25 -5.88 -17.33 -12.01
CA LYS A 25 -5.91 -16.68 -13.32
C LYS A 25 -6.03 -17.70 -14.46
N GLN A 26 -5.36 -18.83 -14.36
CA GLN A 26 -5.52 -19.96 -15.31
C GLN A 26 -6.94 -20.53 -15.30
N ALA A 27 -7.64 -20.48 -14.17
CA ALA A 27 -9.04 -20.84 -14.07
C ALA A 27 -10.01 -19.77 -14.63
N GLY A 28 -9.52 -18.65 -15.14
CA GLY A 28 -10.32 -17.55 -15.70
C GLY A 28 -11.01 -16.69 -14.65
N ALA A 29 -10.58 -16.75 -13.39
CA ALA A 29 -11.17 -15.96 -12.33
C ALA A 29 -10.51 -14.58 -12.24
N LEU A 30 -11.30 -13.51 -12.06
CA LEU A 30 -10.79 -12.22 -11.66
C LEU A 30 -10.07 -12.38 -10.31
N THR A 31 -8.77 -12.10 -10.30
CA THR A 31 -7.90 -12.39 -9.16
C THR A 31 -7.40 -11.11 -8.52
N VAL A 32 -7.80 -10.87 -7.28
CA VAL A 32 -7.46 -9.68 -6.50
C VAL A 32 -6.66 -10.08 -5.26
N ALA A 33 -5.50 -9.47 -5.08
CA ALA A 33 -4.70 -9.68 -3.89
C ALA A 33 -4.85 -8.49 -2.92
N VAL A 34 -5.05 -8.80 -1.64
CA VAL A 34 -5.03 -7.82 -0.54
C VAL A 34 -3.98 -8.28 0.45
N VAL A 35 -2.86 -7.57 0.50
CA VAL A 35 -1.68 -8.02 1.25
C VAL A 35 -1.12 -6.91 2.12
N THR A 36 -0.47 -7.28 3.23
CA THR A 36 0.18 -6.32 4.11
C THR A 36 1.70 -6.35 3.94
N ARG A 37 2.33 -5.17 4.06
CA ARG A 37 3.77 -5.05 4.29
C ARG A 37 4.06 -5.16 5.78
N PRO A 38 5.18 -5.83 6.16
CA PRO A 38 5.58 -5.93 7.56
C PRO A 38 5.87 -4.55 8.17
N PHE A 39 5.68 -4.45 9.47
CA PHE A 39 6.11 -3.28 10.24
C PHE A 39 7.63 -3.08 10.15
N THR A 40 8.08 -1.82 10.27
CA THR A 40 9.52 -1.49 10.25
C THR A 40 10.28 -2.17 11.37
N PHE A 41 9.68 -2.35 12.55
CA PHE A 41 10.31 -3.05 13.67
C PHE A 41 10.53 -4.56 13.43
N GLU A 42 9.87 -5.17 12.44
CA GLU A 42 10.09 -6.58 12.05
C GLU A 42 11.42 -6.78 11.31
N GLY A 43 12.04 -5.70 10.86
CA GLY A 43 13.38 -5.64 10.34
C GLY A 43 13.50 -5.67 8.81
N PRO A 44 14.64 -5.17 8.29
CA PRO A 44 14.84 -4.93 6.86
C PRO A 44 14.86 -6.21 6.01
N LYS A 45 15.18 -7.36 6.63
CA LYS A 45 15.14 -8.65 5.92
C LYS A 45 13.72 -9.02 5.52
N LYS A 46 12.75 -8.88 6.45
CA LYS A 46 11.33 -9.16 6.16
C LYS A 46 10.77 -8.17 5.15
N GLN A 47 11.10 -6.88 5.25
CA GLN A 47 10.69 -5.87 4.28
C GLN A 47 11.17 -6.22 2.87
N ARG A 48 12.44 -6.57 2.69
CA ARG A 48 12.97 -6.95 1.39
C ARG A 48 12.30 -8.20 0.81
N ILE A 49 12.03 -9.21 1.65
CA ILE A 49 11.31 -10.42 1.23
C ILE A 49 9.88 -10.07 0.82
N ALA A 50 9.21 -9.18 1.56
CA ALA A 50 7.87 -8.71 1.23
C ALA A 50 7.83 -7.98 -0.11
N GLU A 51 8.75 -7.05 -0.35
CA GLU A 51 8.84 -6.31 -1.62
C GLU A 51 9.04 -7.23 -2.82
N GLN A 52 9.95 -8.22 -2.69
CA GLN A 52 10.15 -9.22 -3.73
C GLN A 52 8.89 -10.06 -3.98
N GLY A 53 8.22 -10.51 -2.92
CA GLY A 53 7.00 -11.28 -3.03
C GLY A 53 5.83 -10.48 -3.63
N ILE A 54 5.68 -9.21 -3.27
CA ILE A 54 4.67 -8.32 -3.84
C ILE A 54 4.95 -8.11 -5.34
N ALA A 55 6.20 -7.90 -5.73
CA ALA A 55 6.59 -7.76 -7.13
C ALA A 55 6.31 -9.02 -7.96
N GLU A 56 6.49 -10.22 -7.40
CA GLU A 56 6.10 -11.47 -8.08
C GLU A 56 4.58 -11.65 -8.11
N LEU A 57 3.89 -11.36 -7.01
CA LEU A 57 2.43 -11.48 -6.91
C LEU A 57 1.72 -10.53 -7.90
N SER A 58 2.19 -9.30 -8.04
CA SER A 58 1.59 -8.30 -8.94
C SER A 58 1.64 -8.67 -10.42
N LYS A 59 2.53 -9.60 -10.82
CA LYS A 59 2.56 -10.15 -12.18
C LYS A 59 1.47 -11.19 -12.43
N GLN A 60 0.94 -11.80 -11.37
CA GLN A 60 0.01 -12.93 -11.42
C GLN A 60 -1.43 -12.57 -11.06
N VAL A 61 -1.68 -11.35 -10.60
CA VAL A 61 -3.03 -10.88 -10.23
C VAL A 61 -3.55 -9.82 -11.21
N ASP A 62 -4.85 -9.57 -11.20
CA ASP A 62 -5.46 -8.47 -11.94
C ASP A 62 -5.31 -7.14 -11.19
N ALA A 63 -5.50 -7.18 -9.87
CA ALA A 63 -5.29 -6.04 -9.00
C ALA A 63 -4.60 -6.46 -7.70
N VAL A 64 -3.69 -5.63 -7.19
CA VAL A 64 -3.03 -5.81 -5.90
C VAL A 64 -3.23 -4.57 -5.03
N ILE A 65 -3.80 -4.78 -3.85
CA ILE A 65 -3.93 -3.78 -2.79
C ILE A 65 -2.86 -4.09 -1.75
N VAL A 66 -1.94 -3.15 -1.57
CA VAL A 66 -0.85 -3.29 -0.60
C VAL A 66 -1.10 -2.35 0.57
N ILE A 67 -1.17 -2.90 1.76
CA ILE A 67 -1.43 -2.16 3.00
C ILE A 67 -0.11 -2.07 3.78
N PRO A 68 0.48 -0.88 3.93
CA PRO A 68 1.69 -0.71 4.75
C PRO A 68 1.30 -0.69 6.23
N ASN A 69 1.72 -1.72 6.99
CA ASN A 69 1.40 -1.81 8.42
C ASN A 69 1.88 -0.60 9.23
N ASP A 70 2.98 0.03 8.85
CA ASP A 70 3.49 1.22 9.51
C ASP A 70 2.47 2.37 9.53
N ARG A 71 1.64 2.50 8.48
CA ARG A 71 0.60 3.52 8.42
C ARG A 71 -0.51 3.31 9.46
N LEU A 72 -0.72 2.06 9.87
CA LEU A 72 -1.70 1.74 10.91
C LEU A 72 -1.27 2.32 12.27
N THR A 73 0.04 2.39 12.52
CA THR A 73 0.57 2.97 13.75
C THR A 73 0.47 4.49 13.80
N GLU A 74 0.35 5.16 12.65
CA GLU A 74 0.15 6.62 12.57
C GLU A 74 -1.26 7.03 13.00
N VAL A 75 -2.24 6.13 12.80
CA VAL A 75 -3.67 6.35 13.16
C VAL A 75 -3.98 5.83 14.56
N ALA A 76 -3.12 4.97 15.07
CA ALA A 76 -3.32 4.32 16.35
C ALA A 76 -3.02 5.26 17.54
N ASP A 77 -3.75 5.10 18.63
CA ASP A 77 -3.45 5.77 19.88
C ASP A 77 -2.06 5.36 20.41
N ARG A 78 -1.38 6.27 21.10
CA ARG A 78 -0.04 6.03 21.68
C ARG A 78 0.07 4.84 22.65
N HIS A 79 -1.06 4.29 23.06
CA HIS A 79 -1.16 3.18 24.01
C HIS A 79 -1.51 1.83 23.35
N VAL A 80 -1.50 1.75 22.01
CA VAL A 80 -1.78 0.49 21.30
C VAL A 80 -0.73 -0.56 21.64
N THR A 81 -1.20 -1.73 22.08
CA THR A 81 -0.30 -2.85 22.37
C THR A 81 0.21 -3.51 21.09
N PHE A 82 1.31 -4.25 21.19
CA PHE A 82 1.87 -5.01 20.09
C PHE A 82 0.84 -5.96 19.44
N MET A 83 0.03 -6.63 20.25
CA MET A 83 -1.04 -7.51 19.78
C MET A 83 -2.15 -6.75 19.06
N ASP A 84 -2.49 -5.56 19.53
CA ASP A 84 -3.53 -4.75 18.90
C ASP A 84 -3.07 -4.19 17.55
N ALA A 85 -1.78 -3.87 17.38
CA ALA A 85 -1.25 -3.47 16.08
C ALA A 85 -1.43 -4.55 15.02
N PHE A 86 -1.21 -5.84 15.36
CA PHE A 86 -1.49 -6.93 14.42
C PHE A 86 -2.99 -7.15 14.19
N ARG A 87 -3.83 -6.99 15.21
CA ARG A 87 -5.30 -7.03 15.03
C ARG A 87 -5.79 -5.93 14.10
N MET A 88 -5.21 -4.73 14.19
CA MET A 88 -5.51 -3.65 13.25
C MET A 88 -5.15 -4.04 11.81
N ALA A 89 -4.01 -4.69 11.59
CA ALA A 89 -3.62 -5.18 10.26
C ALA A 89 -4.60 -6.25 9.74
N ASP A 90 -5.02 -7.19 10.60
CA ASP A 90 -6.03 -8.20 10.25
C ASP A 90 -7.38 -7.55 9.93
N ASP A 91 -7.79 -6.55 10.70
CA ASP A 91 -9.05 -5.81 10.47
C ASP A 91 -9.04 -5.06 9.14
N VAL A 92 -7.93 -4.47 8.75
CA VAL A 92 -7.82 -3.77 7.48
C VAL A 92 -7.86 -4.74 6.31
N LEU A 93 -7.19 -5.90 6.41
CA LEU A 93 -7.32 -6.96 5.40
C LEU A 93 -8.77 -7.44 5.27
N ARG A 94 -9.45 -7.65 6.40
CA ARG A 94 -10.86 -8.03 6.43
C ARG A 94 -11.74 -6.97 5.77
N GLN A 95 -11.56 -5.69 6.12
CA GLN A 95 -12.30 -4.57 5.54
C GLN A 95 -12.03 -4.44 4.03
N GLY A 96 -10.79 -4.68 3.58
CA GLY A 96 -10.42 -4.66 2.18
C GLY A 96 -11.16 -5.70 1.35
N VAL A 97 -11.21 -6.93 1.84
CA VAL A 97 -11.95 -8.01 1.18
C VAL A 97 -13.46 -7.78 1.28
N GLN A 98 -13.94 -7.41 2.46
CA GLN A 98 -15.36 -7.17 2.72
C GLN A 98 -15.89 -6.01 1.88
N GLY A 99 -15.19 -4.86 1.83
CA GLY A 99 -15.64 -3.69 1.09
C GLY A 99 -15.89 -3.96 -0.39
N ILE A 100 -15.07 -4.81 -1.02
CA ILE A 100 -15.28 -5.22 -2.42
C ILE A 100 -16.37 -6.29 -2.53
N SER A 101 -16.40 -7.22 -1.58
CA SER A 101 -17.39 -8.30 -1.58
C SER A 101 -18.81 -7.77 -1.33
N ASP A 102 -18.96 -6.82 -0.43
CA ASP A 102 -20.26 -6.22 -0.09
C ASP A 102 -20.88 -5.50 -1.29
N ILE A 103 -20.07 -4.79 -2.08
CA ILE A 103 -20.52 -4.13 -3.32
C ILE A 103 -21.19 -5.12 -4.28
N ILE A 104 -20.66 -6.35 -4.34
CA ILE A 104 -21.12 -7.38 -5.30
C ILE A 104 -22.28 -8.20 -4.71
N GLN A 105 -22.27 -8.48 -3.40
CA GLN A 105 -23.16 -9.45 -2.77
C GLN A 105 -24.38 -8.83 -2.10
N ILE A 106 -24.26 -7.62 -1.58
CA ILE A 106 -25.34 -6.97 -0.85
C ILE A 106 -26.18 -6.14 -1.80
N ALA A 107 -27.46 -6.48 -1.91
CA ALA A 107 -28.39 -5.69 -2.67
C ALA A 107 -28.62 -4.33 -1.98
N GLY A 108 -28.23 -3.26 -2.65
CA GLY A 108 -28.35 -1.88 -2.19
C GLY A 108 -29.46 -1.12 -2.89
N ILE A 109 -29.55 0.18 -2.62
CA ILE A 109 -30.40 1.12 -3.37
C ILE A 109 -29.82 1.33 -4.78
N ILE A 110 -28.50 1.46 -4.86
CA ILE A 110 -27.78 1.53 -6.11
C ILE A 110 -26.83 0.34 -6.14
N ASN A 111 -27.10 -0.57 -7.07
CA ASN A 111 -26.35 -1.80 -7.20
C ASN A 111 -25.26 -1.66 -8.25
N VAL A 112 -24.10 -2.23 -7.94
CA VAL A 112 -22.99 -2.40 -8.86
C VAL A 112 -22.95 -3.87 -9.25
N ASP A 113 -22.91 -4.17 -10.52
CA ASP A 113 -22.82 -5.56 -10.96
C ASP A 113 -21.36 -6.05 -11.03
N PHE A 114 -21.18 -7.36 -11.19
CA PHE A 114 -19.85 -7.94 -11.25
C PHE A 114 -19.07 -7.50 -12.50
N ALA A 115 -19.78 -7.16 -13.60
CA ALA A 115 -19.13 -6.71 -14.83
C ALA A 115 -18.49 -5.32 -14.62
N ASP A 116 -19.16 -4.44 -13.87
CA ASP A 116 -18.64 -3.13 -13.50
C ASP A 116 -17.37 -3.25 -12.64
N VAL A 117 -17.41 -4.08 -11.59
CA VAL A 117 -16.23 -4.33 -10.74
C VAL A 117 -15.09 -4.94 -11.57
N LYS A 118 -15.41 -5.85 -12.47
CA LYS A 118 -14.43 -6.48 -13.35
C LYS A 118 -13.77 -5.45 -14.27
N SER A 119 -14.54 -4.54 -14.87
CA SER A 119 -14.00 -3.53 -15.80
C SER A 119 -12.95 -2.62 -15.14
N ILE A 120 -13.13 -2.29 -13.86
CA ILE A 120 -12.20 -1.44 -13.10
C ILE A 120 -10.98 -2.23 -12.60
N MET A 121 -11.16 -3.52 -12.28
CA MET A 121 -10.11 -4.30 -11.62
C MET A 121 -9.30 -5.20 -12.54
N GLU A 122 -9.80 -5.56 -13.72
CA GLU A 122 -9.11 -6.46 -14.65
C GLU A 122 -7.84 -5.79 -15.19
N ASN A 123 -6.69 -6.42 -14.95
CA ASN A 123 -5.36 -5.91 -15.32
C ASN A 123 -5.05 -4.48 -14.78
N ALA A 124 -5.68 -4.09 -13.69
CA ALA A 124 -5.52 -2.76 -13.09
C ALA A 124 -4.16 -2.55 -12.40
N GLY A 125 -3.44 -3.63 -12.09
CA GLY A 125 -2.15 -3.57 -11.41
C GLY A 125 -2.29 -3.12 -9.97
N THR A 126 -1.64 -2.02 -9.58
CA THR A 126 -1.74 -1.51 -8.21
C THR A 126 -3.08 -0.82 -7.99
N ALA A 127 -3.78 -1.22 -6.94
CA ALA A 127 -4.99 -0.59 -6.46
C ALA A 127 -4.77 0.00 -5.06
N LEU A 128 -5.39 1.13 -4.79
CA LEU A 128 -5.38 1.79 -3.49
C LEU A 128 -6.78 1.75 -2.90
N MET A 129 -6.85 1.56 -1.58
CA MET A 129 -8.12 1.51 -0.87
C MET A 129 -8.11 2.51 0.29
N GLY A 130 -9.19 3.27 0.40
CA GLY A 130 -9.44 4.14 1.52
C GLY A 130 -10.79 3.86 2.14
N ILE A 131 -10.88 3.98 3.46
CA ILE A 131 -12.10 3.82 4.22
C ILE A 131 -12.28 5.07 5.07
N GLY A 132 -13.48 5.63 5.04
CA GLY A 132 -13.85 6.77 5.86
C GLY A 132 -15.18 6.50 6.58
N ILE A 133 -15.26 6.99 7.80
CA ILE A 133 -16.43 6.91 8.65
C ILE A 133 -16.79 8.33 9.07
N GLY A 134 -18.08 8.65 9.05
CA GLY A 134 -18.60 9.92 9.49
C GLY A 134 -19.87 9.78 10.32
N THR A 135 -20.02 10.66 11.28
CA THR A 135 -21.16 10.72 12.19
C THR A 135 -21.64 12.18 12.34
N GLY A 136 -22.89 12.38 12.74
CA GLY A 136 -23.47 13.71 12.94
C GLY A 136 -24.01 14.34 11.64
N ASP A 137 -24.21 15.67 11.64
CA ASP A 137 -24.91 16.38 10.56
C ASP A 137 -24.15 16.38 9.23
N ASP A 138 -22.81 16.47 9.28
CA ASP A 138 -21.94 16.47 8.08
C ASP A 138 -21.28 15.10 7.82
N ARG A 139 -21.91 14.00 8.27
CA ARG A 139 -21.34 12.65 8.25
C ARG A 139 -20.90 12.18 6.87
N ALA A 140 -21.63 12.54 5.81
CA ALA A 140 -21.31 12.14 4.44
C ALA A 140 -20.03 12.84 3.95
N ALA A 141 -19.91 14.15 4.15
CA ALA A 141 -18.70 14.90 3.78
C ALA A 141 -17.47 14.46 4.61
N MET A 142 -17.67 14.21 5.90
CA MET A 142 -16.61 13.69 6.78
C MET A 142 -16.12 12.33 6.31
N ALA A 143 -17.03 11.38 6.06
CA ALA A 143 -16.70 10.05 5.59
C ALA A 143 -15.98 10.08 4.23
N ALA A 144 -16.47 10.89 3.27
CA ALA A 144 -15.85 11.02 1.96
C ALA A 144 -14.42 11.58 2.05
N ARG A 145 -14.23 12.67 2.80
CA ARG A 145 -12.88 13.24 3.01
C ARG A 145 -11.95 12.28 3.74
N ALA A 146 -12.44 11.58 4.76
CA ALA A 146 -11.67 10.57 5.48
C ALA A 146 -11.26 9.42 4.56
N ALA A 147 -12.15 8.95 3.67
CA ALA A 147 -11.85 7.90 2.72
C ALA A 147 -10.76 8.29 1.72
N ILE A 148 -10.84 9.48 1.10
CA ILE A 148 -9.85 9.94 0.12
C ILE A 148 -8.53 10.43 0.74
N SER A 149 -8.53 10.75 2.04
CA SER A 149 -7.35 11.16 2.81
C SER A 149 -6.84 10.05 3.72
N SER A 150 -7.36 8.84 3.55
CA SER A 150 -6.99 7.70 4.40
C SER A 150 -5.47 7.49 4.37
N PRO A 151 -4.80 7.34 5.52
CA PRO A 151 -3.37 7.05 5.57
C PRO A 151 -3.01 5.69 4.94
N MET A 152 -4.00 4.84 4.72
CA MET A 152 -3.85 3.58 3.97
C MET A 152 -3.64 3.81 2.47
N LEU A 153 -4.02 4.97 1.95
CA LEU A 153 -3.65 5.42 0.62
C LEU A 153 -2.19 5.89 0.69
N GLU A 154 -1.27 5.18 0.07
CA GLU A 154 0.15 5.59 -0.01
C GLU A 154 0.32 6.93 -0.74
N THR A 155 -0.70 7.34 -1.52
CA THR A 155 -0.73 8.63 -2.25
C THR A 155 -2.18 9.08 -2.46
N ASN A 156 -2.32 10.29 -3.00
CA ASN A 156 -3.61 10.83 -3.39
C ASN A 156 -4.29 9.98 -4.47
N VAL A 157 -5.60 9.91 -4.44
CA VAL A 157 -6.47 9.28 -5.46
C VAL A 157 -6.32 9.97 -6.83
N ASN A 158 -5.68 11.15 -6.87
CA ASN A 158 -5.39 11.90 -8.09
C ASN A 158 -4.57 11.07 -9.08
N GLY A 159 -5.09 10.91 -10.30
CA GLY A 159 -4.47 10.13 -11.37
C GLY A 159 -4.93 8.68 -11.46
N ALA A 160 -5.90 8.25 -10.63
CA ALA A 160 -6.61 7.00 -10.83
C ALA A 160 -7.47 7.06 -12.09
N ARG A 161 -7.44 6.01 -12.90
CA ARG A 161 -8.28 5.86 -14.10
C ARG A 161 -9.57 5.10 -13.83
N GLY A 162 -9.61 4.29 -12.80
CA GLY A 162 -10.81 3.62 -12.32
C GLY A 162 -11.03 3.90 -10.85
N VAL A 163 -12.25 4.30 -10.49
CA VAL A 163 -12.64 4.54 -9.11
C VAL A 163 -13.95 3.83 -8.83
N LEU A 164 -13.92 2.95 -7.86
CA LEU A 164 -15.09 2.28 -7.34
C LEU A 164 -15.30 2.71 -5.90
N PHE A 165 -16.46 3.24 -5.55
CA PHE A 165 -16.75 3.54 -4.17
C PHE A 165 -18.13 3.06 -3.74
N ASN A 166 -18.22 2.70 -2.48
CA ASN A 166 -19.47 2.27 -1.86
C ASN A 166 -19.79 3.15 -0.66
N ILE A 167 -21.04 3.59 -0.60
CA ILE A 167 -21.60 4.36 0.51
C ILE A 167 -22.52 3.44 1.29
N SER A 168 -22.19 3.13 2.54
CA SER A 168 -23.04 2.34 3.44
C SER A 168 -23.53 3.24 4.56
N GLY A 169 -24.83 3.20 4.84
CA GLY A 169 -25.44 3.97 5.93
C GLY A 169 -26.68 3.28 6.45
N GLY A 170 -27.25 3.78 7.55
CA GLY A 170 -28.49 3.30 8.13
C GLY A 170 -29.72 3.57 7.26
N ASN A 171 -30.90 3.24 7.78
CA ASN A 171 -32.18 3.52 7.10
C ASN A 171 -32.46 5.02 6.95
N ASP A 172 -31.68 5.85 7.62
CA ASP A 172 -31.71 7.32 7.62
C ASP A 172 -30.81 7.96 6.53
N LEU A 173 -30.16 7.14 5.69
CA LEU A 173 -29.28 7.62 4.61
C LEU A 173 -30.07 8.43 3.58
N GLY A 174 -29.77 9.72 3.48
CA GLY A 174 -30.43 10.67 2.58
C GLY A 174 -29.80 10.76 1.21
N ILE A 175 -30.60 11.02 0.16
CA ILE A 175 -30.08 11.20 -1.21
C ILE A 175 -29.13 12.39 -1.31
N THR A 176 -29.32 13.44 -0.51
CA THR A 176 -28.45 14.60 -0.47
C THR A 176 -27.06 14.23 0.05
N GLU A 177 -26.99 13.37 1.08
CA GLU A 177 -25.74 12.87 1.63
C GLU A 177 -24.97 12.02 0.62
N VAL A 178 -25.66 11.14 -0.10
CA VAL A 178 -25.07 10.33 -1.18
C VAL A 178 -24.49 11.23 -2.27
N ASN A 179 -25.22 12.25 -2.70
CA ASN A 179 -24.77 13.17 -3.72
C ASN A 179 -23.57 14.02 -3.26
N GLU A 180 -23.59 14.49 -2.02
CA GLU A 180 -22.47 15.25 -1.44
C GLU A 180 -21.19 14.39 -1.38
N ALA A 181 -21.28 13.18 -0.86
CA ALA A 181 -20.16 12.26 -0.80
C ALA A 181 -19.60 11.94 -2.20
N ALA A 182 -20.48 11.63 -3.15
CA ALA A 182 -20.10 11.38 -4.54
C ALA A 182 -19.39 12.58 -5.18
N THR A 183 -19.89 13.79 -4.95
CA THR A 183 -19.26 15.01 -5.46
C THR A 183 -17.85 15.19 -4.93
N ILE A 184 -17.64 15.01 -3.61
CA ILE A 184 -16.32 15.13 -2.98
C ILE A 184 -15.33 14.12 -3.55
N ILE A 185 -15.75 12.86 -3.76
CA ILE A 185 -14.89 11.82 -4.31
C ILE A 185 -14.57 12.09 -5.78
N CYS A 186 -15.56 12.45 -6.58
CA CYS A 186 -15.37 12.80 -8.00
C CYS A 186 -14.45 14.01 -8.16
N ASP A 187 -14.54 15.03 -7.28
CA ASP A 187 -13.68 16.21 -7.31
C ASP A 187 -12.22 15.90 -6.99
N ALA A 188 -11.97 14.83 -6.23
CA ALA A 188 -10.64 14.36 -5.90
C ALA A 188 -10.01 13.44 -6.95
N THR A 189 -10.75 13.07 -8.01
CA THR A 189 -10.31 12.19 -9.09
C THR A 189 -10.10 12.98 -10.39
N ASP A 190 -9.50 12.34 -11.41
CA ASP A 190 -9.37 12.92 -12.73
C ASP A 190 -10.74 12.89 -13.45
N LYS A 191 -11.46 14.02 -13.39
CA LYS A 191 -12.82 14.14 -13.93
C LYS A 191 -12.97 13.83 -15.43
N GLU A 192 -11.90 13.98 -16.20
CA GLU A 192 -11.97 13.84 -17.66
C GLU A 192 -11.71 12.41 -18.12
N ASN A 193 -10.95 11.61 -17.33
CA ASN A 193 -10.44 10.33 -17.78
C ASN A 193 -10.73 9.15 -16.84
N ALA A 194 -11.37 9.38 -15.68
CA ALA A 194 -11.66 8.32 -14.72
C ALA A 194 -13.02 7.68 -14.94
N ASP A 195 -13.05 6.35 -15.05
CA ASP A 195 -14.28 5.55 -14.94
C ASP A 195 -14.69 5.48 -13.47
N ILE A 196 -15.83 6.10 -13.14
CA ILE A 196 -16.32 6.17 -11.75
C ILE A 196 -17.58 5.32 -11.63
N ILE A 197 -17.52 4.31 -10.76
CA ILE A 197 -18.65 3.44 -10.42
C ILE A 197 -18.92 3.57 -8.93
N PHE A 198 -20.19 3.70 -8.56
CA PHE A 198 -20.57 3.78 -7.16
C PHE A 198 -21.78 2.93 -6.81
N GLY A 199 -21.78 2.45 -5.58
CA GLY A 199 -22.89 1.75 -4.97
C GLY A 199 -23.38 2.46 -3.71
N ALA A 200 -24.64 2.23 -3.35
CA ALA A 200 -25.23 2.70 -2.10
C ALA A 200 -26.01 1.56 -1.42
N VAL A 201 -25.60 1.21 -0.22
CA VAL A 201 -26.11 0.07 0.54
C VAL A 201 -26.71 0.53 1.87
N ILE A 202 -27.88 0.03 2.22
CA ILE A 202 -28.46 0.22 3.54
C ILE A 202 -27.99 -0.91 4.45
N ASP A 203 -27.29 -0.55 5.50
CA ASP A 203 -26.89 -1.43 6.59
C ASP A 203 -27.54 -0.93 7.90
N PRO A 204 -28.56 -1.64 8.41
CA PRO A 204 -29.25 -1.21 9.63
C PRO A 204 -28.34 -1.15 10.87
N THR A 205 -27.14 -1.73 10.81
CA THR A 205 -26.17 -1.67 11.91
C THR A 205 -25.41 -0.32 11.98
N LEU A 206 -25.52 0.49 10.93
CA LEU A 206 -24.85 1.80 10.80
C LEU A 206 -25.80 2.96 11.12
N ASP A 207 -26.70 2.80 12.11
CA ASP A 207 -27.63 3.86 12.49
C ASP A 207 -26.91 5.12 12.96
N GLY A 208 -27.17 6.27 12.31
CA GLY A 208 -26.47 7.53 12.57
C GLY A 208 -25.02 7.64 12.03
N GLU A 209 -24.53 6.62 11.33
CA GLU A 209 -23.17 6.56 10.78
C GLU A 209 -23.19 6.35 9.26
N ILE A 210 -22.25 6.95 8.55
CA ILE A 210 -21.98 6.65 7.14
C ILE A 210 -20.56 6.13 7.03
N ARG A 211 -20.43 5.00 6.32
CA ARG A 211 -19.15 4.40 5.95
C ARG A 211 -18.97 4.47 4.45
N ILE A 212 -17.84 5.00 4.01
CA ILE A 212 -17.47 5.07 2.60
C ILE A 212 -16.19 4.28 2.38
N THR A 213 -16.25 3.34 1.46
CA THR A 213 -15.09 2.59 0.99
C THR A 213 -14.78 3.04 -0.44
N VAL A 214 -13.57 3.53 -0.68
CA VAL A 214 -13.10 3.95 -2.01
C VAL A 214 -11.98 3.00 -2.45
N LEU A 215 -12.09 2.52 -3.67
CA LEU A 215 -11.06 1.75 -4.35
C LEU A 215 -10.65 2.52 -5.61
N ALA A 216 -9.38 2.84 -5.72
CA ALA A 216 -8.79 3.56 -6.84
C ALA A 216 -7.78 2.68 -7.57
N THR A 217 -7.86 2.63 -8.90
CA THR A 217 -7.05 1.75 -9.75
C THR A 217 -6.52 2.50 -10.98
N GLY A 218 -5.65 1.84 -11.75
CA GLY A 218 -5.21 2.34 -13.04
C GLY A 218 -4.26 3.54 -12.95
N PHE A 219 -3.46 3.62 -11.90
CA PHE A 219 -2.41 4.64 -11.77
C PHE A 219 -1.37 4.50 -12.88
N ALA A 220 -0.89 5.62 -13.44
CA ALA A 220 0.12 5.61 -14.48
C ALA A 220 1.37 4.79 -14.06
N ALA A 221 2.04 4.17 -15.03
CA ALA A 221 3.14 3.21 -14.82
C ALA A 221 4.32 3.73 -13.96
N ASP A 222 4.45 5.04 -13.75
CA ASP A 222 5.40 5.64 -12.81
C ASP A 222 5.12 5.30 -11.33
N TYR A 223 3.90 4.84 -11.03
CA TYR A 223 3.53 4.41 -9.71
C TYR A 223 4.15 3.06 -9.33
N GLY A 224 4.13 2.10 -10.25
CA GLY A 224 4.81 0.81 -10.08
C GLY A 224 6.33 0.95 -9.94
N ARG A 225 6.93 1.96 -10.57
CA ARG A 225 8.36 2.27 -10.45
C ARG A 225 8.77 2.79 -9.08
N ARG A 226 7.89 3.47 -8.34
CA ARG A 226 8.19 3.92 -6.97
C ARG A 226 8.21 2.77 -5.96
N LEU A 227 7.55 1.66 -6.28
CA LEU A 227 7.56 0.44 -5.49
C LEU A 227 8.74 -0.49 -5.83
N ASP A 228 9.46 -0.22 -6.93
CA ASP A 228 10.62 -1.00 -7.34
C ASP A 228 11.91 -0.41 -6.71
N PRO A 229 12.51 -1.06 -5.71
CA PRO A 229 13.74 -0.59 -5.08
C PRO A 229 14.93 -0.49 -6.05
N ALA A 230 14.84 -1.16 -7.22
CA ALA A 230 15.85 -1.07 -8.26
C ALA A 230 15.86 0.30 -8.99
N SER A 231 14.71 1.01 -9.00
CA SER A 231 14.58 2.32 -9.65
C SER A 231 15.17 3.49 -8.85
N ARG A 232 15.46 3.31 -7.56
CA ARG A 232 16.12 4.34 -6.73
C ARG A 232 17.60 4.58 -7.09
N LYS A 233 18.19 3.77 -7.96
CA LYS A 233 19.62 3.88 -8.35
C LYS A 233 19.90 4.68 -9.60
N SER A 234 18.95 5.32 -10.25
CA SER A 234 19.20 6.11 -11.46
C SER A 234 18.86 7.60 -11.34
N VAL A 235 19.05 8.19 -10.17
CA VAL A 235 19.46 9.61 -10.16
C VAL A 235 20.95 9.55 -10.45
N ALA A 236 21.32 9.79 -11.70
CA ALA A 236 22.71 9.88 -12.12
C ALA A 236 23.43 10.82 -11.16
N ALA A 237 24.39 10.27 -10.42
CA ALA A 237 25.43 11.11 -9.87
C ALA A 237 26.05 11.86 -11.06
N PRO A 238 26.37 13.16 -10.94
CA PRO A 238 27.05 13.86 -12.01
C PRO A 238 28.31 13.04 -12.37
N GLU A 239 28.47 12.76 -13.66
CA GLU A 239 29.68 12.11 -14.16
C GLU A 239 30.87 12.87 -13.61
N PRO A 240 31.83 12.20 -12.97
CA PRO A 240 33.06 12.87 -12.58
C PRO A 240 33.77 13.37 -13.87
N GLU A 241 34.03 14.65 -13.92
CA GLU A 241 34.86 15.24 -15.01
C GLU A 241 36.16 14.43 -15.15
N PRO A 242 36.67 14.21 -16.36
CA PRO A 242 37.87 13.44 -16.54
C PRO A 242 39.05 14.15 -15.87
N VAL A 243 39.48 13.62 -14.74
CA VAL A 243 40.67 14.08 -14.03
C VAL A 243 41.88 13.69 -14.89
N SER A 244 42.62 14.68 -15.35
CA SER A 244 43.83 14.44 -16.14
C SER A 244 44.86 13.64 -15.33
N GLU A 245 45.53 12.67 -15.98
CA GLU A 245 46.53 11.80 -15.35
C GLU A 245 47.69 12.54 -14.62
N GLN A 246 47.80 13.84 -14.82
CA GLN A 246 48.84 14.68 -14.18
C GLN A 246 48.51 15.11 -12.75
N SER A 247 47.23 14.97 -12.28
CA SER A 247 46.86 15.34 -10.91
C SER A 247 46.95 14.16 -9.92
N LEU A 248 47.18 12.94 -10.41
CA LEU A 248 47.25 11.73 -9.55
C LEU A 248 48.67 11.47 -9.00
N LEU A 249 49.66 12.28 -9.39
CA LEU A 249 51.07 12.10 -8.96
C LEU A 249 51.48 13.04 -7.81
N GLN A 250 50.58 13.86 -7.28
CA GLN A 250 50.88 14.68 -6.11
C GLN A 250 50.23 14.08 -4.84
N GLU A 251 51.12 13.53 -4.03
CA GLU A 251 51.01 13.31 -2.57
C GLU A 251 50.03 12.25 -2.06
N VAL A 252 50.38 10.99 -2.25
CA VAL A 252 50.13 10.00 -1.21
C VAL A 252 51.32 10.00 -0.25
N ARG A 253 51.37 10.92 0.68
CA ARG A 253 52.19 10.76 1.90
C ARG A 253 51.42 9.83 2.79
N THR A 254 51.80 8.56 2.81
CA THR A 254 51.42 7.63 3.89
C THR A 254 51.99 8.17 5.18
N PRO A 255 51.16 8.44 6.22
CA PRO A 255 51.72 8.74 7.52
C PRO A 255 52.46 7.49 8.01
N GLU A 256 53.77 7.64 8.19
CA GLU A 256 54.60 6.62 8.85
C GLU A 256 54.13 6.53 10.32
N PHE A 257 53.44 5.46 10.67
CA PHE A 257 53.02 5.22 12.04
C PHE A 257 54.24 4.81 12.84
N VAL A 258 54.79 5.73 13.59
CA VAL A 258 55.85 5.47 14.58
C VAL A 258 55.14 5.29 15.93
N PRO A 259 55.09 4.10 16.49
CA PRO A 259 54.49 3.89 17.81
C PRO A 259 55.36 4.54 18.89
N GLU A 260 54.83 5.56 19.56
CA GLU A 260 55.57 6.31 20.59
C GLU A 260 55.81 5.52 21.89
N ARG A 261 55.14 4.41 22.14
CA ARG A 261 55.37 3.52 23.31
C ARG A 261 55.06 2.05 22.98
N ASN A 262 55.83 1.15 23.61
CA ASN A 262 55.70 -0.29 23.47
C ASN A 262 54.38 -0.84 24.08
N GLU A 263 53.58 0.01 24.72
CA GLU A 263 52.31 -0.31 25.36
C GLU A 263 51.15 -0.37 24.34
N ASP A 264 51.31 0.29 23.18
CA ASP A 264 50.27 0.34 22.12
C ASP A 264 50.24 -0.90 21.25
N ILE A 265 51.18 -1.82 21.42
CA ILE A 265 51.24 -3.06 20.69
C ILE A 265 50.56 -4.19 21.52
N PRO A 266 49.54 -4.86 20.95
CA PRO A 266 48.92 -6.02 21.62
C PRO A 266 49.94 -7.06 22.03
N THR A 267 49.81 -7.67 23.21
CA THR A 267 50.77 -8.56 23.87
C THR A 267 51.25 -9.73 23.02
N PHE A 268 50.42 -10.19 22.06
CA PHE A 268 50.76 -11.31 21.15
C PHE A 268 51.67 -10.92 19.99
N LEU A 269 51.88 -9.63 19.74
CA LEU A 269 52.79 -9.10 18.69
C LEU A 269 54.08 -8.53 19.24
N ARG A 270 54.30 -8.53 20.57
CA ARG A 270 55.58 -8.10 21.19
C ARG A 270 56.65 -9.16 20.99
N LYS A 271 57.75 -8.75 20.32
CA LYS A 271 58.92 -9.65 20.25
C LYS A 271 59.51 -9.87 21.64
N PRO A 272 59.88 -11.11 22.02
CA PRO A 272 60.59 -11.32 23.27
C PRO A 272 61.93 -10.56 23.25
N GLN A 273 62.17 -9.81 24.32
CA GLN A 273 63.48 -9.19 24.51
C GLN A 273 64.50 -10.25 24.88
N PRO A 274 65.79 -10.11 24.48
CA PRO A 274 66.86 -11.07 24.73
C PRO A 274 67.23 -11.19 26.21
#